data_a18bc1d14aa6a12609db3c1bf982e958
#
_entry.id   a18bc1d14aa6a12609db3c1bf982e958
#
_cell.length_a   1.000
_cell.length_b   1.000
_cell.length_c   1.000
_cell.angle_alpha   90.00
_cell.angle_beta   90.00
_cell.angle_gamma   90.00
#
_symmetry.space_group_name_H-M   'P 1'
#
loop_
_entity.id
_entity.type
_entity.pdbx_description
1 polymer ?
#
loop_
_entity_poly.entity_id
_entity_poly.type
_entity_poly.pdbx_seq_one_letter_code
_entity_poly.pdbx_strand_id
1 'polypeptide(L)'
;LESKDAVNTLVIPALNPGFGAQETPELAELSRQAAAVRGSAAAALNMAESAAAAAPLPGQGSTKRLWSLLAVVAAADLAAARTVEPHLDALAILEQAGETPEPGTWGVFAAEGPGTALTATRTPSGWELSGRKPWCSLAGSLDHAVVTAHTGEGLRRAFALDLRQPGVSPMSGTWVSRGLSEVDSGPVDFHKVAARPVGADNWYLQRPGFAWGGIGVAACWYGGAVGVARRMMAAAREREPDQIAHMLLGKADARLQAARAALDFAAHEVDGGRAEGRQGALLAGRVRSIVADAAEEVLALADHGLGPGPLALEEEHARRTADLRIYLRQHHAERDYAALGSALLQGEDVPW
;
A
#
# COMPACT_ATOMS: atom_id res chain seq x y z
N LEU A 1 -11.27 49.15 -0.86
CA LEU A 1 -10.16 48.18 -0.70
C LEU A 1 -10.64 47.12 0.29
N GLU A 2 -11.58 46.31 -0.14
CA GLU A 2 -12.08 45.18 0.63
C GLU A 2 -11.38 43.89 0.16
N SER A 3 -10.93 43.17 1.13
CA SER A 3 -10.19 41.91 1.06
C SER A 3 -10.94 40.88 0.23
N LYS A 4 -10.32 40.42 -0.86
CA LYS A 4 -10.72 39.23 -1.63
C LYS A 4 -9.86 38.07 -1.21
N ASP A 5 -10.08 37.53 -0.03
CA ASP A 5 -9.53 36.23 0.41
C ASP A 5 -10.66 35.30 0.89
N ALA A 6 -11.58 35.00 -0.04
CA ALA A 6 -12.41 33.82 0.08
C ALA A 6 -11.79 32.76 -0.83
N VAL A 7 -10.86 31.99 -0.29
CA VAL A 7 -10.45 30.72 -0.89
C VAL A 7 -11.71 29.85 -0.96
N ASN A 8 -12.28 29.81 -2.14
CA ASN A 8 -13.44 28.98 -2.45
C ASN A 8 -12.96 27.53 -2.40
N THR A 9 -13.05 26.92 -1.22
CA THR A 9 -12.79 25.48 -1.03
C THR A 9 -13.89 24.76 -1.80
N LEU A 10 -13.64 24.46 -3.06
CA LEU A 10 -14.52 23.63 -3.89
C LEU A 10 -14.65 22.29 -3.17
N VAL A 11 -15.78 22.13 -2.48
CA VAL A 11 -16.23 20.81 -2.00
C VAL A 11 -16.58 20.03 -3.26
N ILE A 12 -15.60 19.31 -3.81
CA ILE A 12 -15.83 18.36 -4.89
C ILE A 12 -16.69 17.26 -4.29
N PRO A 13 -17.92 17.03 -4.79
CA PRO A 13 -18.71 15.89 -4.33
C PRO A 13 -17.85 14.65 -4.55
N ALA A 14 -17.53 13.96 -3.46
CA ALA A 14 -16.60 12.85 -3.46
C ALA A 14 -17.07 11.80 -4.45
N LEU A 15 -16.30 11.56 -5.52
CA LEU A 15 -16.29 10.25 -6.15
C LEU A 15 -15.87 9.29 -5.03
N ASN A 16 -16.85 8.58 -4.47
CA ASN A 16 -16.61 7.68 -3.35
C ASN A 16 -15.60 6.62 -3.82
N PRO A 17 -14.33 6.63 -3.38
CA PRO A 17 -13.36 5.60 -3.75
C PRO A 17 -13.69 4.26 -3.09
N GLY A 18 -14.62 4.24 -2.14
CA GLY A 18 -15.13 3.03 -1.54
C GLY A 18 -15.89 2.21 -2.59
N PHE A 19 -15.59 0.95 -2.69
CA PHE A 19 -16.10 -0.06 -3.63
C PHE A 19 -17.64 -0.17 -3.64
N GLY A 20 -18.37 0.91 -3.95
CA GLY A 20 -19.84 0.97 -3.98
C GLY A 20 -20.52 1.14 -2.62
N ALA A 21 -19.79 1.29 -1.52
CA ALA A 21 -20.35 1.71 -0.25
C ALA A 21 -20.64 3.22 -0.27
N GLN A 22 -21.75 3.66 0.29
CA GLN A 22 -21.95 5.06 0.63
C GLN A 22 -20.81 5.49 1.56
N GLU A 23 -20.32 6.72 1.39
CA GLU A 23 -19.29 7.28 2.27
C GLU A 23 -19.82 7.28 3.71
N THR A 24 -19.30 6.39 4.54
CA THR A 24 -19.69 6.38 5.94
C THR A 24 -19.03 7.57 6.65
N PRO A 25 -19.62 8.09 7.74
CA PRO A 25 -19.00 9.18 8.51
C PRO A 25 -17.56 8.84 8.94
N GLU A 26 -17.27 7.57 9.21
CA GLU A 26 -15.94 7.07 9.57
C GLU A 26 -14.95 7.19 8.42
N LEU A 27 -15.31 6.79 7.20
CA LEU A 27 -14.46 6.93 6.02
C LEU A 27 -14.22 8.40 5.65
N ALA A 28 -15.23 9.25 5.81
CA ALA A 28 -15.10 10.70 5.63
C ALA A 28 -14.12 11.31 6.65
N GLU A 29 -14.17 10.87 7.90
CA GLU A 29 -13.24 11.31 8.93
C GLU A 29 -11.81 10.86 8.62
N LEU A 30 -11.61 9.60 8.25
CA LEU A 30 -10.29 9.08 7.84
C LEU A 30 -9.73 9.83 6.63
N SER A 31 -10.57 10.18 5.66
CA SER A 31 -10.18 11.00 4.51
C SER A 31 -9.68 12.38 4.95
N ARG A 32 -10.36 13.04 5.89
CA ARG A 32 -9.92 14.34 6.42
C ARG A 32 -8.61 14.23 7.20
N GLN A 33 -8.46 13.21 8.03
CA GLN A 33 -7.22 12.96 8.77
C GLN A 33 -6.06 12.72 7.81
N ALA A 34 -6.25 11.88 6.78
CA ALA A 34 -5.24 11.63 5.77
C ALA A 34 -4.84 12.92 5.01
N ALA A 35 -5.82 13.73 4.60
CA ALA A 35 -5.55 15.01 3.94
C ALA A 35 -4.77 16.00 4.83
N ALA A 36 -4.89 15.88 6.16
CA ALA A 36 -4.16 16.71 7.10
C ALA A 36 -2.71 16.26 7.32
N VAL A 37 -2.35 15.04 6.92
CA VAL A 37 -0.97 14.49 7.05
C VAL A 37 0.04 15.31 6.24
N ARG A 38 -0.28 15.68 5.01
CA ARG A 38 0.51 16.56 4.12
C ARG A 38 2.01 16.23 4.11
N GLY A 39 2.33 14.95 3.99
CA GLY A 39 3.71 14.50 3.95
C GLY A 39 4.43 14.44 5.31
N SER A 40 3.73 14.55 6.43
CA SER A 40 4.33 14.36 7.75
C SER A 40 4.34 12.88 8.15
N ALA A 41 5.53 12.25 8.19
CA ALA A 41 5.66 10.87 8.66
C ALA A 41 5.11 10.68 10.09
N ALA A 42 5.36 11.62 10.99
CA ALA A 42 4.85 11.56 12.36
C ALA A 42 3.30 11.62 12.41
N ALA A 43 2.68 12.49 11.62
CA ALA A 43 1.23 12.55 11.53
C ALA A 43 0.64 11.28 10.91
N ALA A 44 1.32 10.69 9.93
CA ALA A 44 0.92 9.43 9.30
C ALA A 44 0.99 8.24 10.29
N LEU A 45 2.02 8.19 11.15
CA LEU A 45 2.15 7.17 12.19
C LEU A 45 1.04 7.28 13.24
N ASN A 46 0.76 8.49 13.74
CA ASN A 46 -0.37 8.71 14.65
C ASN A 46 -1.71 8.31 14.04
N MET A 47 -1.88 8.58 12.74
CA MET A 47 -3.07 8.14 12.01
C MET A 47 -3.14 6.61 11.90
N ALA A 48 -2.02 5.91 11.70
CA ALA A 48 -1.98 4.46 11.58
C ALA A 48 -2.50 3.78 12.85
N GLU A 49 -2.08 4.23 14.04
CA GLU A 49 -2.61 3.72 15.31
C GLU A 49 -4.13 3.98 15.47
N SER A 50 -4.58 5.18 15.08
CA SER A 50 -6.01 5.50 15.12
C SER A 50 -6.83 4.66 14.14
N ALA A 51 -6.30 4.42 12.93
CA ALA A 51 -6.95 3.62 11.91
C ALA A 51 -7.07 2.14 12.33
N ALA A 52 -6.10 1.61 13.07
CA ALA A 52 -6.11 0.23 13.54
C ALA A 52 -7.32 -0.10 14.42
N ALA A 53 -7.78 0.85 15.22
CA ALA A 53 -8.95 0.67 16.08
C ALA A 53 -10.27 0.48 15.28
N ALA A 54 -10.33 0.96 14.04
CA ALA A 54 -11.51 0.92 13.17
C ALA A 54 -11.39 -0.10 12.02
N ALA A 55 -10.17 -0.55 11.72
CA ALA A 55 -9.88 -1.42 10.59
C ALA A 55 -10.28 -2.87 10.88
N PRO A 56 -11.09 -3.51 10.03
CA PRO A 56 -11.34 -4.94 10.15
C PRO A 56 -10.12 -5.73 9.65
N LEU A 57 -10.03 -6.98 10.08
CA LEU A 57 -9.04 -7.93 9.56
C LEU A 57 -9.51 -8.52 8.22
N PRO A 58 -8.60 -8.76 7.28
CA PRO A 58 -8.96 -9.39 6.01
C PRO A 58 -9.38 -10.85 6.20
N GLY A 59 -10.33 -11.32 5.40
CA GLY A 59 -10.83 -12.70 5.43
C GLY A 59 -11.82 -12.99 6.57
N GLN A 60 -12.29 -11.97 7.28
CA GLN A 60 -13.27 -12.09 8.38
C GLN A 60 -14.62 -11.44 8.03
N GLY A 61 -15.03 -11.47 6.77
CA GLY A 61 -16.34 -10.97 6.32
C GLY A 61 -16.40 -9.45 6.10
N SER A 62 -15.28 -8.74 6.22
CA SER A 62 -15.23 -7.28 6.09
C SER A 62 -14.03 -6.78 5.27
N THR A 63 -13.45 -7.63 4.43
CA THR A 63 -12.29 -7.29 3.59
C THR A 63 -12.57 -6.10 2.67
N LYS A 64 -13.79 -6.01 2.12
CA LYS A 64 -14.23 -4.85 1.33
C LYS A 64 -14.11 -3.54 2.11
N ARG A 65 -14.51 -3.53 3.40
CA ARG A 65 -14.39 -2.34 4.27
C ARG A 65 -12.93 -1.96 4.51
N LEU A 66 -12.06 -2.94 4.76
CA LEU A 66 -10.63 -2.71 4.93
C LEU A 66 -10.02 -2.06 3.68
N TRP A 67 -10.25 -2.64 2.50
CA TRP A 67 -9.68 -2.10 1.26
C TRP A 67 -10.31 -0.77 0.85
N SER A 68 -11.59 -0.53 1.21
CA SER A 68 -12.21 0.80 1.05
C SER A 68 -11.52 1.84 1.92
N LEU A 69 -11.19 1.50 3.17
CA LEU A 69 -10.44 2.37 4.07
C LEU A 69 -9.08 2.74 3.44
N LEU A 70 -8.32 1.75 3.00
CA LEU A 70 -7.01 1.96 2.37
C LEU A 70 -7.11 2.86 1.12
N ALA A 71 -8.11 2.62 0.27
CA ALA A 71 -8.34 3.42 -0.93
C ALA A 71 -8.74 4.88 -0.61
N VAL A 72 -9.57 5.08 0.41
CA VAL A 72 -9.98 6.43 0.85
C VAL A 72 -8.80 7.22 1.39
N VAL A 73 -7.99 6.60 2.25
CA VAL A 73 -6.76 7.20 2.79
C VAL A 73 -5.81 7.57 1.64
N ALA A 74 -5.57 6.66 0.70
CA ALA A 74 -4.67 6.87 -0.43
C ALA A 74 -5.17 7.95 -1.41
N ALA A 75 -6.48 8.07 -1.60
CA ALA A 75 -7.06 9.13 -2.43
C ALA A 75 -6.87 10.52 -1.83
N ALA A 76 -6.74 10.61 -0.52
CA ALA A 76 -6.44 11.84 0.21
C ALA A 76 -4.93 12.10 0.27
N ASP A 77 -4.14 11.13 0.77
CA ASP A 77 -2.68 11.25 0.89
C ASP A 77 -2.00 9.87 0.79
N LEU A 78 -1.05 9.73 -0.15
CA LEU A 78 -0.38 8.45 -0.40
C LEU A 78 0.69 8.12 0.64
N ALA A 79 1.31 9.10 1.26
CA ALA A 79 2.25 8.87 2.36
C ALA A 79 1.53 8.33 3.59
N ALA A 80 0.34 8.88 3.90
CA ALA A 80 -0.54 8.34 4.92
C ALA A 80 -0.91 6.88 4.62
N ALA A 81 -1.34 6.58 3.40
CA ALA A 81 -1.69 5.21 3.01
C ALA A 81 -0.50 4.26 3.11
N ARG A 82 0.70 4.70 2.67
CA ARG A 82 1.93 3.89 2.72
C ARG A 82 2.44 3.67 4.15
N THR A 83 1.90 4.40 5.13
CA THR A 83 2.18 4.21 6.56
C THR A 83 1.10 3.34 7.21
N VAL A 84 -0.18 3.64 6.93
CA VAL A 84 -1.34 2.92 7.49
C VAL A 84 -1.38 1.46 7.02
N GLU A 85 -1.19 1.22 5.71
CA GLU A 85 -1.30 -0.11 5.12
C GLU A 85 -0.35 -1.13 5.75
N PRO A 86 0.99 -0.88 5.87
CA PRO A 86 1.89 -1.86 6.47
C PRO A 86 1.67 -2.06 7.97
N HIS A 87 1.17 -1.04 8.67
CA HIS A 87 0.78 -1.19 10.07
C HIS A 87 -0.39 -2.17 10.21
N LEU A 88 -1.43 -2.00 9.41
CA LEU A 88 -2.57 -2.91 9.41
C LEU A 88 -2.21 -4.32 8.94
N ASP A 89 -1.32 -4.45 7.94
CA ASP A 89 -0.83 -5.77 7.48
C ASP A 89 0.00 -6.47 8.57
N ALA A 90 0.84 -5.73 9.31
CA ALA A 90 1.58 -6.31 10.43
C ALA A 90 0.64 -6.88 11.52
N LEU A 91 -0.41 -6.14 11.88
CA LEU A 91 -1.41 -6.62 12.84
C LEU A 91 -2.15 -7.87 12.31
N ALA A 92 -2.51 -7.88 11.03
CA ALA A 92 -3.14 -9.04 10.40
C ALA A 92 -2.21 -10.26 10.33
N ILE A 93 -0.90 -10.06 10.08
CA ILE A 93 0.11 -11.12 10.11
C ILE A 93 0.18 -11.76 11.50
N LEU A 94 0.28 -10.93 12.54
CA LEU A 94 0.39 -11.39 13.92
C LEU A 94 -0.87 -12.14 14.34
N GLU A 95 -2.05 -11.61 14.06
CA GLU A 95 -3.33 -12.26 14.34
C GLU A 95 -3.44 -13.63 13.64
N GLN A 96 -3.06 -13.73 12.36
CA GLN A 96 -3.05 -15.00 11.61
C GLN A 96 -2.05 -16.02 12.17
N ALA A 97 -1.01 -15.56 12.84
CA ALA A 97 -0.04 -16.40 13.53
C ALA A 97 -0.49 -16.79 14.95
N GLY A 98 -1.63 -16.27 15.44
CA GLY A 98 -2.08 -16.46 16.83
C GLY A 98 -1.27 -15.65 17.85
N GLU A 99 -0.64 -14.57 17.41
CA GLU A 99 0.22 -13.71 18.23
C GLU A 99 -0.49 -12.41 18.59
N THR A 100 -0.30 -11.93 19.81
CA THR A 100 -0.80 -10.62 20.24
C THR A 100 0.26 -9.55 19.94
N PRO A 101 -0.07 -8.49 19.17
CA PRO A 101 0.86 -7.40 18.93
C PRO A 101 1.09 -6.57 20.21
N GLU A 102 2.32 -6.14 20.42
CA GLU A 102 2.64 -5.11 21.40
C GLU A 102 2.05 -3.75 20.94
N PRO A 103 1.65 -2.87 21.90
CA PRO A 103 1.21 -1.52 21.58
C PRO A 103 2.25 -0.71 20.82
N GLY A 104 1.82 0.17 19.92
CA GLY A 104 2.68 1.03 19.11
C GLY A 104 2.57 0.78 17.62
N THR A 105 3.43 1.44 16.87
CA THR A 105 3.44 1.39 15.41
C THR A 105 4.25 0.21 14.87
N TRP A 106 3.74 -0.42 13.82
CA TRP A 106 4.32 -1.62 13.20
C TRP A 106 4.64 -1.44 11.72
N GLY A 107 5.73 -2.05 11.28
CA GLY A 107 6.07 -2.18 9.86
C GLY A 107 6.20 -3.63 9.41
N VAL A 108 6.27 -3.85 8.09
CA VAL A 108 6.53 -5.17 7.49
C VAL A 108 7.74 -5.06 6.56
N PHE A 109 8.82 -5.74 6.90
CA PHE A 109 10.08 -5.72 6.15
C PHE A 109 10.35 -7.10 5.54
N ALA A 110 9.68 -7.39 4.42
CA ALA A 110 9.75 -8.69 3.76
C ALA A 110 10.51 -8.69 2.42
N ALA A 111 10.86 -7.51 1.90
CA ALA A 111 11.59 -7.39 0.64
C ALA A 111 12.99 -8.00 0.71
N GLU A 112 13.45 -8.56 -0.40
CA GLU A 112 14.82 -9.02 -0.62
C GLU A 112 15.51 -8.11 -1.64
N GLY A 113 16.84 -8.07 -1.60
CA GLY A 113 17.62 -7.26 -2.55
C GLY A 113 18.95 -7.91 -2.89
N PRO A 114 19.52 -7.60 -4.05
CA PRO A 114 20.83 -8.11 -4.44
C PRO A 114 21.92 -7.73 -3.42
N GLY A 115 22.75 -8.67 -3.05
CA GLY A 115 23.87 -8.44 -2.14
C GLY A 115 23.50 -8.14 -0.69
N THR A 116 22.23 -8.29 -0.31
CA THR A 116 21.75 -8.16 1.06
C THR A 116 21.13 -9.45 1.54
N ALA A 117 21.49 -9.89 2.73
CA ALA A 117 20.88 -11.04 3.38
C ALA A 117 20.73 -10.75 4.87
N LEU A 118 19.52 -11.00 5.39
CA LEU A 118 19.28 -11.03 6.82
C LEU A 118 19.14 -12.48 7.24
N THR A 119 19.96 -12.91 8.19
CA THR A 119 19.95 -14.29 8.71
C THR A 119 19.46 -14.31 10.14
N ALA A 120 18.74 -15.38 10.48
CA ALA A 120 18.29 -15.65 11.83
C ALA A 120 19.03 -16.87 12.37
N THR A 121 19.63 -16.73 13.52
CA THR A 121 20.36 -17.81 14.21
C THR A 121 19.68 -18.15 15.52
N ARG A 122 19.46 -19.43 15.77
CA ARG A 122 18.90 -19.89 17.05
C ARG A 122 19.99 -19.89 18.13
N THR A 123 19.68 -19.29 19.27
CA THR A 123 20.54 -19.22 20.46
C THR A 123 19.83 -19.86 21.66
N PRO A 124 20.54 -20.12 22.77
CA PRO A 124 19.88 -20.61 23.99
C PRO A 124 18.80 -19.67 24.54
N SER A 125 18.91 -18.36 24.26
CA SER A 125 17.95 -17.34 24.70
C SER A 125 16.81 -17.03 23.72
N GLY A 126 16.80 -17.67 22.52
CA GLY A 126 15.80 -17.41 21.48
C GLY A 126 16.41 -17.31 20.09
N TRP A 127 16.03 -16.29 19.34
CA TRP A 127 16.54 -16.02 17.99
C TRP A 127 17.24 -14.68 17.93
N GLU A 128 18.31 -14.60 17.16
CA GLU A 128 19.05 -13.39 16.86
C GLU A 128 19.09 -13.15 15.35
N LEU A 129 18.84 -11.90 14.94
CA LEU A 129 18.94 -11.46 13.55
C LEU A 129 20.27 -10.74 13.31
N SER A 130 20.97 -11.10 12.22
CA SER A 130 22.19 -10.43 11.79
C SER A 130 22.23 -10.29 10.28
N GLY A 131 22.70 -9.14 9.78
CA GLY A 131 22.81 -8.83 8.37
C GLY A 131 22.06 -7.57 7.97
N ARG A 132 21.73 -7.43 6.70
CA ARG A 132 21.06 -6.24 6.15
C ARG A 132 19.72 -6.58 5.54
N LYS A 133 18.68 -5.79 5.85
CA LYS A 133 17.37 -5.83 5.22
C LYS A 133 17.16 -4.57 4.39
N PRO A 134 16.88 -4.68 3.07
CA PRO A 134 16.57 -3.52 2.24
C PRO A 134 15.11 -3.10 2.42
N TRP A 135 14.80 -1.87 1.98
CA TRP A 135 13.44 -1.36 1.85
C TRP A 135 12.61 -1.37 3.16
N CYS A 136 13.24 -0.93 4.25
CA CYS A 136 12.61 -0.89 5.57
C CYS A 136 11.96 0.47 5.83
N SER A 137 10.75 0.67 5.29
CA SER A 137 10.03 1.94 5.36
C SER A 137 9.82 2.38 6.80
N LEU A 138 10.21 3.63 7.11
CA LEU A 138 10.05 4.29 8.42
C LEU A 138 10.74 3.56 9.58
N ALA A 139 11.73 2.71 9.34
CA ALA A 139 12.39 1.92 10.39
C ALA A 139 12.97 2.76 11.52
N GLY A 140 13.38 4.01 11.26
CA GLY A 140 13.86 4.95 12.27
C GLY A 140 12.77 5.60 13.13
N SER A 141 11.49 5.40 12.79
CA SER A 141 10.36 6.06 13.44
C SER A 141 9.33 5.10 14.03
N LEU A 142 9.27 3.86 13.51
CA LEU A 142 8.39 2.80 14.00
C LEU A 142 8.87 2.23 15.32
N ASP A 143 7.94 1.68 16.13
CA ASP A 143 8.24 0.96 17.35
C ASP A 143 8.66 -0.48 17.06
N HIS A 144 7.92 -1.17 16.18
CA HIS A 144 8.06 -2.60 15.93
C HIS A 144 8.05 -2.93 14.44
N ALA A 145 8.52 -4.13 14.10
CA ALA A 145 8.38 -4.67 12.76
C ALA A 145 8.20 -6.18 12.74
N VAL A 146 7.47 -6.66 11.74
CA VAL A 146 7.55 -8.04 11.26
C VAL A 146 8.59 -8.07 10.16
N VAL A 147 9.67 -8.83 10.37
CA VAL A 147 10.83 -8.88 9.47
C VAL A 147 11.05 -10.32 9.00
N THR A 148 11.23 -10.55 7.70
CA THR A 148 11.61 -11.88 7.20
C THR A 148 13.12 -12.06 7.16
N ALA A 149 13.61 -13.21 7.67
CA ALA A 149 15.02 -13.56 7.66
C ALA A 149 15.23 -15.03 7.25
N HIS A 150 16.43 -15.35 6.74
CA HIS A 150 16.80 -16.71 6.37
C HIS A 150 17.19 -17.51 7.61
N THR A 151 16.60 -18.68 7.79
CA THR A 151 16.87 -19.62 8.89
C THR A 151 17.74 -20.81 8.44
N GLY A 152 17.95 -20.97 7.13
CA GLY A 152 18.72 -22.00 6.48
C GLY A 152 18.64 -21.87 4.97
N GLU A 153 19.24 -22.80 4.24
CA GLU A 153 19.18 -22.83 2.78
C GLU A 153 17.72 -23.06 2.31
N GLY A 154 17.20 -22.11 1.53
CA GLY A 154 15.82 -22.15 1.03
C GLY A 154 14.74 -21.93 2.11
N LEU A 155 15.12 -21.70 3.37
CA LEU A 155 14.20 -21.48 4.47
C LEU A 155 14.15 -19.99 4.85
N ARG A 156 12.95 -19.47 4.96
CA ARG A 156 12.68 -18.08 5.39
C ARG A 156 11.58 -18.07 6.44
N ARG A 157 11.76 -17.27 7.49
CA ARG A 157 10.80 -17.13 8.57
C ARG A 157 10.53 -15.66 8.87
N ALA A 158 9.32 -15.36 9.35
CA ALA A 158 8.99 -14.06 9.87
C ALA A 158 9.35 -13.97 11.36
N PHE A 159 9.74 -12.79 11.79
CA PHE A 159 10.11 -12.46 13.16
C PHE A 159 9.51 -11.12 13.56
N ALA A 160 8.95 -11.03 14.75
CA ALA A 160 8.53 -9.78 15.38
C ALA A 160 9.65 -9.26 16.28
N LEU A 161 9.93 -7.97 16.22
CA LEU A 161 10.99 -7.35 17.01
C LEU A 161 10.69 -5.87 17.31
N ASP A 162 11.24 -5.38 18.40
CA ASP A 162 11.34 -3.96 18.74
C ASP A 162 12.46 -3.31 17.91
N LEU A 163 12.14 -2.26 17.17
CA LEU A 163 13.11 -1.53 16.34
C LEU A 163 14.00 -0.56 17.15
N ARG A 164 13.68 -0.30 18.41
CA ARG A 164 14.42 0.60 19.30
C ARG A 164 15.49 -0.10 20.11
N GLN A 165 15.58 -1.44 20.03
CA GLN A 165 16.57 -2.21 20.76
C GLN A 165 17.99 -2.03 20.19
N PRO A 166 19.05 -2.25 21.00
CA PRO A 166 20.42 -2.21 20.52
C PRO A 166 20.66 -3.20 19.35
N GLY A 167 21.49 -2.78 18.40
CA GLY A 167 21.84 -3.60 17.23
C GLY A 167 20.97 -3.35 16.00
N VAL A 168 19.86 -2.62 16.12
CA VAL A 168 19.07 -2.13 14.97
C VAL A 168 19.65 -0.78 14.52
N SER A 169 20.07 -0.69 13.27
CA SER A 169 20.71 0.52 12.73
C SER A 169 20.13 0.91 11.38
N PRO A 170 19.08 1.74 11.34
CA PRO A 170 18.57 2.29 10.08
C PRO A 170 19.64 3.17 9.41
N MET A 171 19.83 2.98 8.11
CA MET A 171 20.80 3.76 7.32
C MET A 171 20.13 5.05 6.81
N SER A 172 20.46 6.17 7.45
CA SER A 172 19.96 7.49 7.03
C SER A 172 20.60 7.96 5.72
N GLY A 173 19.86 8.82 4.97
CA GLY A 173 20.36 9.49 3.77
C GLY A 173 20.48 8.60 2.52
N THR A 174 19.99 7.38 2.56
CA THR A 174 19.97 6.47 1.41
C THR A 174 18.68 6.64 0.58
N TRP A 175 17.63 7.18 1.16
CA TRP A 175 16.36 7.44 0.48
C TRP A 175 16.38 8.79 -0.21
N VAL A 176 16.50 8.79 -1.54
CA VAL A 176 16.62 10.01 -2.37
C VAL A 176 15.41 10.20 -3.29
N SER A 177 14.36 9.40 -3.09
CA SER A 177 13.14 9.44 -3.89
C SER A 177 12.44 10.80 -3.76
N ARG A 178 11.87 11.30 -4.87
CA ARG A 178 11.04 12.50 -4.88
C ARG A 178 9.60 12.20 -4.51
N GLY A 179 9.12 11.00 -4.85
CA GLY A 179 7.83 10.50 -4.37
C GLY A 179 8.02 9.73 -3.07
N LEU A 180 7.02 9.78 -2.18
CA LEU A 180 7.10 9.22 -0.82
C LEU A 180 8.39 9.66 -0.10
N SER A 181 8.78 10.92 -0.27
CA SER A 181 10.04 11.47 0.24
C SER A 181 10.13 11.40 1.76
N GLU A 182 9.01 11.51 2.44
CA GLU A 182 8.86 11.44 3.89
C GLU A 182 8.75 10.02 4.44
N VAL A 183 8.51 9.02 3.56
CA VAL A 183 8.47 7.60 3.92
C VAL A 183 9.84 6.98 3.62
N ASP A 184 10.87 7.38 4.38
CA ASP A 184 12.23 6.84 4.23
C ASP A 184 12.18 5.31 4.26
N SER A 185 12.59 4.71 3.14
CA SER A 185 12.58 3.26 2.92
C SER A 185 13.99 2.71 2.70
N GLY A 186 14.97 3.28 3.40
CA GLY A 186 16.35 2.85 3.39
C GLY A 186 16.55 1.45 3.98
N PRO A 187 17.75 0.88 3.82
CA PRO A 187 18.10 -0.39 4.44
C PRO A 187 18.33 -0.25 5.95
N VAL A 188 18.20 -1.38 6.66
CA VAL A 188 18.52 -1.49 8.08
C VAL A 188 19.57 -2.57 8.28
N ASP A 189 20.61 -2.25 9.04
CA ASP A 189 21.59 -3.21 9.52
C ASP A 189 21.18 -3.76 10.89
N PHE A 190 21.23 -5.09 11.03
CA PHE A 190 20.93 -5.82 12.23
C PHE A 190 22.21 -6.50 12.74
N HIS A 191 22.51 -6.34 14.02
CA HIS A 191 23.67 -6.97 14.66
C HIS A 191 23.21 -7.69 15.94
N LYS A 192 23.03 -9.00 15.86
CA LYS A 192 22.58 -9.87 16.96
C LYS A 192 21.31 -9.35 17.65
N VAL A 193 20.36 -8.93 16.86
CA VAL A 193 19.09 -8.36 17.34
C VAL A 193 18.17 -9.47 17.81
N ALA A 194 17.73 -9.43 19.04
CA ALA A 194 16.75 -10.38 19.58
C ALA A 194 15.42 -10.29 18.86
N ALA A 195 14.84 -11.45 18.48
CA ALA A 195 13.60 -11.49 17.74
C ALA A 195 12.72 -12.68 18.12
N ARG A 196 11.41 -12.49 18.10
CA ARG A 196 10.42 -13.52 18.37
C ARG A 196 9.96 -14.11 17.03
N PRO A 197 9.99 -15.44 16.84
CA PRO A 197 9.55 -16.05 15.59
C PRO A 197 8.03 -15.91 15.44
N VAL A 198 7.57 -15.65 14.22
CA VAL A 198 6.15 -15.54 13.83
C VAL A 198 5.86 -16.63 12.79
N GLY A 199 4.99 -17.57 13.12
CA GLY A 199 4.70 -18.74 12.30
C GLY A 199 5.89 -19.70 12.17
N ALA A 200 5.79 -20.68 11.27
CA ALA A 200 6.83 -21.66 10.93
C ALA A 200 7.73 -21.16 9.79
N ASP A 201 8.77 -21.93 9.44
CA ASP A 201 9.57 -21.65 8.25
C ASP A 201 8.68 -21.67 7.00
N ASN A 202 8.89 -20.70 6.12
CA ASN A 202 8.12 -20.44 4.89
C ASN A 202 6.63 -20.10 5.07
N TRP A 203 6.09 -20.14 6.29
CA TRP A 203 4.68 -19.82 6.57
C TRP A 203 4.28 -18.44 6.07
N TYR A 204 5.13 -17.43 6.23
CA TYR A 204 4.83 -16.04 5.83
C TYR A 204 4.39 -15.94 4.37
N LEU A 205 5.08 -16.62 3.45
CA LEU A 205 4.76 -16.60 2.01
C LEU A 205 3.62 -17.53 1.63
N GLN A 206 3.33 -18.54 2.46
CA GLN A 206 2.33 -19.57 2.19
C GLN A 206 0.97 -19.27 2.84
N ARG A 207 0.93 -18.36 3.84
CA ARG A 207 -0.31 -17.97 4.48
C ARG A 207 -1.28 -17.34 3.46
N PRO A 208 -2.60 -17.57 3.54
CA PRO A 208 -3.56 -16.96 2.62
C PRO A 208 -3.48 -15.43 2.62
N GLY A 209 -3.26 -14.84 3.78
CA GLY A 209 -3.12 -13.40 3.97
C GLY A 209 -1.96 -12.74 3.21
N PHE A 210 -0.95 -13.49 2.73
CA PHE A 210 0.10 -12.93 1.87
C PHE A 210 -0.47 -12.40 0.55
N ALA A 211 -1.33 -13.18 -0.09
CA ALA A 211 -2.04 -12.75 -1.30
C ALA A 211 -3.00 -11.58 -1.01
N TRP A 212 -3.72 -11.64 0.12
CA TRP A 212 -4.69 -10.61 0.51
C TRP A 212 -4.04 -9.26 0.83
N GLY A 213 -2.90 -9.25 1.53
CA GLY A 213 -2.10 -8.05 1.78
C GLY A 213 -1.61 -7.43 0.48
N GLY A 214 -1.17 -8.26 -0.48
CA GLY A 214 -0.80 -7.78 -1.81
C GLY A 214 -1.94 -7.08 -2.56
N ILE A 215 -3.20 -7.52 -2.40
CA ILE A 215 -4.38 -6.84 -2.96
C ILE A 215 -4.68 -5.56 -2.17
N GLY A 216 -4.46 -5.54 -0.85
CA GLY A 216 -4.56 -4.34 0.00
C GLY A 216 -3.65 -3.21 -0.49
N VAL A 217 -2.41 -3.53 -0.86
CA VAL A 217 -1.50 -2.57 -1.53
C VAL A 217 -2.10 -2.05 -2.84
N ALA A 218 -2.71 -2.90 -3.66
CA ALA A 218 -3.37 -2.46 -4.90
C ALA A 218 -4.57 -1.53 -4.62
N ALA A 219 -5.29 -1.71 -3.52
CA ALA A 219 -6.33 -0.77 -3.09
C ALA A 219 -5.76 0.63 -2.79
N CYS A 220 -4.54 0.73 -2.25
CA CYS A 220 -3.85 2.02 -2.11
C CYS A 220 -3.50 2.63 -3.47
N TRP A 221 -3.02 1.85 -4.44
CA TRP A 221 -2.74 2.36 -5.79
C TRP A 221 -4.01 2.87 -6.48
N TYR A 222 -5.12 2.12 -6.36
CA TYR A 222 -6.43 2.54 -6.85
C TYR A 222 -6.85 3.89 -6.24
N GLY A 223 -6.74 4.04 -4.91
CA GLY A 223 -7.04 5.29 -4.22
C GLY A 223 -6.18 6.45 -4.72
N GLY A 224 -4.87 6.25 -4.88
CA GLY A 224 -3.96 7.23 -5.45
C GLY A 224 -4.37 7.67 -6.86
N ALA A 225 -4.72 6.71 -7.73
CA ALA A 225 -5.21 7.00 -9.08
C ALA A 225 -6.54 7.78 -9.07
N VAL A 226 -7.47 7.47 -8.15
CA VAL A 226 -8.69 8.25 -7.92
C VAL A 226 -8.35 9.69 -7.53
N GLY A 227 -7.35 9.89 -6.65
CA GLY A 227 -6.88 11.23 -6.27
C GLY A 227 -6.36 12.03 -7.47
N VAL A 228 -5.62 11.40 -8.38
CA VAL A 228 -5.16 12.02 -9.64
C VAL A 228 -6.35 12.35 -10.56
N ALA A 229 -7.28 11.42 -10.76
CA ALA A 229 -8.46 11.63 -11.61
C ALA A 229 -9.38 12.75 -11.08
N ARG A 230 -9.46 12.93 -9.77
CA ARG A 230 -10.19 14.04 -9.15
C ARG A 230 -9.66 15.40 -9.59
N ARG A 231 -8.34 15.55 -9.75
CA ARG A 231 -7.75 16.82 -10.27
C ARG A 231 -8.10 17.02 -11.74
N MET A 232 -8.17 15.96 -12.57
CA MET A 232 -8.67 16.06 -13.94
C MET A 232 -10.12 16.53 -13.98
N MET A 233 -10.99 15.94 -13.14
CA MET A 233 -12.39 16.32 -13.05
C MET A 233 -12.55 17.77 -12.57
N ALA A 234 -11.75 18.23 -11.62
CA ALA A 234 -11.77 19.62 -11.15
C ALA A 234 -11.42 20.58 -12.29
N ALA A 235 -10.35 20.33 -13.05
CA ALA A 235 -9.97 21.13 -14.19
C ALA A 235 -11.06 21.22 -15.27
N ALA A 236 -11.74 20.11 -15.54
CA ALA A 236 -12.84 20.09 -16.51
C ALA A 236 -14.09 20.84 -16.05
N ARG A 237 -14.23 21.09 -14.76
CA ARG A 237 -15.33 21.93 -14.19
C ARG A 237 -14.98 23.40 -14.08
N GLU A 238 -13.70 23.75 -14.08
CA GLU A 238 -13.23 25.15 -14.02
C GLU A 238 -13.42 25.90 -15.36
N ARG A 239 -13.47 25.17 -16.47
CA ARG A 239 -13.64 25.70 -17.82
C ARG A 239 -14.41 24.73 -18.69
N GLU A 240 -15.08 25.23 -19.74
CA GLU A 240 -15.78 24.38 -20.71
C GLU A 240 -14.80 23.37 -21.32
N PRO A 241 -14.97 22.04 -21.09
CA PRO A 241 -14.08 21.05 -21.63
C PRO A 241 -14.32 20.82 -23.12
N ASP A 242 -13.24 20.63 -23.87
CA ASP A 242 -13.31 20.23 -25.27
C ASP A 242 -13.51 18.71 -25.42
N GLN A 243 -13.64 18.26 -26.66
CA GLN A 243 -13.82 16.82 -26.97
C GLN A 243 -12.67 15.95 -26.46
N ILE A 244 -11.44 16.46 -26.43
CA ILE A 244 -10.27 15.73 -25.93
C ILE A 244 -10.36 15.55 -24.42
N ALA A 245 -10.72 16.60 -23.68
CA ALA A 245 -10.92 16.52 -22.23
C ALA A 245 -12.03 15.52 -21.89
N HIS A 246 -13.15 15.53 -22.61
CA HIS A 246 -14.21 14.53 -22.44
C HIS A 246 -13.69 13.09 -22.67
N MET A 247 -12.91 12.88 -23.74
CA MET A 247 -12.34 11.57 -24.06
C MET A 247 -11.38 11.09 -22.96
N LEU A 248 -10.49 11.97 -22.47
CA LEU A 248 -9.54 11.62 -21.40
C LEU A 248 -10.25 11.27 -20.08
N LEU A 249 -11.29 12.02 -19.70
CA LEU A 249 -12.12 11.70 -18.53
C LEU A 249 -12.85 10.38 -18.69
N GLY A 250 -13.46 10.11 -19.86
CA GLY A 250 -14.14 8.84 -20.13
C GLY A 250 -13.20 7.63 -20.07
N LYS A 251 -11.96 7.78 -20.57
CA LYS A 251 -10.95 6.73 -20.45
C LYS A 251 -10.53 6.50 -19.01
N ALA A 252 -10.26 7.57 -18.25
CA ALA A 252 -9.89 7.46 -16.84
C ALA A 252 -11.01 6.78 -16.02
N ASP A 253 -12.27 7.16 -16.24
CA ASP A 253 -13.42 6.53 -15.57
C ASP A 253 -13.51 5.03 -15.88
N ALA A 254 -13.42 4.64 -17.15
CA ALA A 254 -13.49 3.24 -17.56
C ALA A 254 -12.39 2.38 -16.89
N ARG A 255 -11.16 2.89 -16.77
CA ARG A 255 -10.04 2.20 -16.07
C ARG A 255 -10.29 2.08 -14.58
N LEU A 256 -10.71 3.16 -13.95
CA LEU A 256 -11.01 3.16 -12.52
C LEU A 256 -12.18 2.25 -12.17
N GLN A 257 -13.23 2.20 -13.00
CA GLN A 257 -14.35 1.29 -12.79
C GLN A 257 -13.95 -0.18 -12.91
N ALA A 258 -13.11 -0.52 -13.89
CA ALA A 258 -12.58 -1.88 -14.05
C ALA A 258 -11.72 -2.30 -12.84
N ALA A 259 -10.83 -1.44 -12.37
CA ALA A 259 -9.99 -1.67 -11.19
C ALA A 259 -10.85 -1.84 -9.92
N ARG A 260 -11.88 -0.99 -9.76
CA ARG A 260 -12.84 -1.08 -8.66
C ARG A 260 -13.59 -2.41 -8.66
N ALA A 261 -14.10 -2.82 -9.82
CA ALA A 261 -14.82 -4.09 -9.95
C ALA A 261 -13.94 -5.30 -9.62
N ALA A 262 -12.66 -5.28 -10.02
CA ALA A 262 -11.70 -6.32 -9.71
C ALA A 262 -11.40 -6.40 -8.19
N LEU A 263 -11.24 -5.26 -7.52
CA LEU A 263 -11.05 -5.20 -6.07
C LEU A 263 -12.30 -5.67 -5.31
N ASP A 264 -13.50 -5.27 -5.75
CA ASP A 264 -14.76 -5.67 -5.14
C ASP A 264 -14.99 -7.18 -5.24
N PHE A 265 -14.77 -7.74 -6.42
CA PHE A 265 -14.80 -9.19 -6.64
C PHE A 265 -13.79 -9.92 -5.75
N ALA A 266 -12.56 -9.43 -5.69
CA ALA A 266 -11.54 -10.06 -4.86
C ALA A 266 -11.88 -10.04 -3.37
N ALA A 267 -12.45 -8.96 -2.86
CA ALA A 267 -12.88 -8.88 -1.46
C ALA A 267 -13.94 -9.94 -1.15
N HIS A 268 -14.88 -10.15 -2.08
CA HIS A 268 -15.90 -11.20 -1.94
C HIS A 268 -15.31 -12.61 -1.96
N GLU A 269 -14.31 -12.85 -2.82
CA GLU A 269 -13.61 -14.15 -2.89
C GLU A 269 -12.82 -14.43 -1.60
N VAL A 270 -12.15 -13.43 -1.05
CA VAL A 270 -11.41 -13.52 0.22
C VAL A 270 -12.36 -13.84 1.38
N ASP A 271 -13.42 -13.06 1.54
CA ASP A 271 -14.39 -13.27 2.63
C ASP A 271 -15.20 -14.56 2.45
N GLY A 272 -15.31 -15.07 1.23
CA GLY A 272 -15.94 -16.35 0.90
C GLY A 272 -15.02 -17.57 1.06
N GLY A 273 -13.76 -17.40 1.49
CA GLY A 273 -12.81 -18.52 1.65
C GLY A 273 -12.33 -19.15 0.32
N ARG A 274 -12.49 -18.45 -0.81
CA ARG A 274 -12.10 -18.95 -2.15
C ARG A 274 -10.78 -18.38 -2.66
N ALA A 275 -10.13 -17.53 -1.87
CA ALA A 275 -8.87 -16.87 -2.22
C ALA A 275 -7.68 -17.40 -1.39
N GLU A 276 -7.51 -18.72 -1.36
CA GLU A 276 -6.42 -19.38 -0.65
C GLU A 276 -5.47 -20.11 -1.61
N GLY A 277 -4.26 -20.39 -1.17
CA GLY A 277 -3.27 -21.15 -1.92
C GLY A 277 -3.08 -20.62 -3.35
N ARG A 278 -3.11 -21.50 -4.34
CA ARG A 278 -2.94 -21.17 -5.75
C ARG A 278 -4.03 -20.21 -6.26
N GLN A 279 -5.28 -20.37 -5.84
CA GLN A 279 -6.39 -19.49 -6.26
C GLN A 279 -6.19 -18.07 -5.72
N GLY A 280 -5.77 -17.94 -4.46
CA GLY A 280 -5.43 -16.63 -3.88
C GLY A 280 -4.26 -15.94 -4.61
N ALA A 281 -3.21 -16.70 -4.94
CA ALA A 281 -2.06 -16.16 -5.69
C ALA A 281 -2.45 -15.69 -7.11
N LEU A 282 -3.26 -16.46 -7.85
CA LEU A 282 -3.77 -16.08 -9.15
C LEU A 282 -4.68 -14.84 -9.08
N LEU A 283 -5.58 -14.81 -8.08
CA LEU A 283 -6.45 -13.67 -7.85
C LEU A 283 -5.63 -12.40 -7.57
N ALA A 284 -4.66 -12.48 -6.67
CA ALA A 284 -3.78 -11.35 -6.35
C ALA A 284 -2.97 -10.89 -7.57
N GLY A 285 -2.40 -11.80 -8.34
CA GLY A 285 -1.68 -11.47 -9.58
C GLY A 285 -2.56 -10.70 -10.57
N ARG A 286 -3.78 -11.17 -10.81
CA ARG A 286 -4.74 -10.52 -11.73
C ARG A 286 -5.15 -9.13 -11.23
N VAL A 287 -5.59 -9.03 -9.98
CA VAL A 287 -6.10 -7.76 -9.43
C VAL A 287 -5.00 -6.71 -9.34
N ARG A 288 -3.81 -7.07 -8.87
CA ARG A 288 -2.66 -6.16 -8.81
C ARG A 288 -2.29 -5.63 -10.19
N SER A 289 -2.26 -6.50 -11.21
CA SER A 289 -1.97 -6.09 -12.59
C SER A 289 -3.03 -5.15 -13.15
N ILE A 290 -4.33 -5.49 -13.00
CA ILE A 290 -5.43 -4.62 -13.46
C ILE A 290 -5.36 -3.23 -12.81
N VAL A 291 -5.10 -3.18 -11.51
CA VAL A 291 -5.03 -1.91 -10.78
C VAL A 291 -3.77 -1.11 -11.13
N ALA A 292 -2.62 -1.78 -11.29
CA ALA A 292 -1.39 -1.11 -11.69
C ALA A 292 -1.51 -0.47 -13.08
N ASP A 293 -2.04 -1.21 -14.06
CA ASP A 293 -2.28 -0.68 -15.42
C ASP A 293 -3.25 0.48 -15.41
N ALA A 294 -4.34 0.37 -14.64
CA ALA A 294 -5.32 1.46 -14.51
C ALA A 294 -4.68 2.71 -13.92
N ALA A 295 -3.85 2.57 -12.88
CA ALA A 295 -3.19 3.68 -12.22
C ALA A 295 -2.11 4.34 -13.12
N GLU A 296 -1.33 3.55 -13.85
CA GLU A 296 -0.35 4.07 -14.82
C GLU A 296 -1.04 4.81 -15.97
N GLU A 297 -2.15 4.27 -16.49
CA GLU A 297 -2.90 4.95 -17.54
C GLU A 297 -3.54 6.24 -17.03
N VAL A 298 -4.11 6.27 -15.82
CA VAL A 298 -4.67 7.49 -15.23
C VAL A 298 -3.61 8.58 -15.05
N LEU A 299 -2.39 8.23 -14.61
CA LEU A 299 -1.27 9.17 -14.55
C LEU A 299 -0.96 9.77 -15.92
N ALA A 300 -0.87 8.94 -16.96
CA ALA A 300 -0.60 9.41 -18.32
C ALA A 300 -1.73 10.29 -18.86
N LEU A 301 -3.00 9.92 -18.63
CA LEU A 301 -4.16 10.69 -19.04
C LEU A 301 -4.22 12.06 -18.35
N ALA A 302 -3.82 12.11 -17.06
CA ALA A 302 -3.72 13.36 -16.32
C ALA A 302 -2.60 14.26 -16.86
N ASP A 303 -1.43 13.72 -17.16
CA ASP A 303 -0.32 14.45 -17.75
C ASP A 303 -0.72 15.06 -19.11
N HIS A 304 -1.45 14.31 -19.96
CA HIS A 304 -1.92 14.79 -21.26
C HIS A 304 -3.03 15.86 -21.12
N GLY A 305 -3.97 15.67 -20.18
CA GLY A 305 -5.14 16.55 -20.05
C GLY A 305 -4.86 17.83 -19.28
N LEU A 306 -3.96 17.79 -18.32
CA LEU A 306 -3.63 18.93 -17.45
C LEU A 306 -2.41 19.71 -17.94
N GLY A 307 -1.52 19.04 -18.71
CA GLY A 307 -0.26 19.62 -19.13
C GLY A 307 0.72 19.84 -17.97
N PRO A 308 1.79 20.65 -18.17
CA PRO A 308 2.86 20.79 -17.20
C PRO A 308 2.51 21.65 -15.98
N GLY A 309 1.45 22.47 -16.05
CA GLY A 309 1.11 23.44 -15.00
C GLY A 309 0.95 22.80 -13.62
N PRO A 310 0.03 21.87 -13.43
CA PRO A 310 -0.19 21.22 -12.13
C PRO A 310 1.02 20.43 -11.64
N LEU A 311 1.81 19.82 -12.53
CA LEU A 311 3.04 19.13 -12.14
C LEU A 311 4.15 20.06 -11.63
N ALA A 312 4.14 21.33 -12.07
CA ALA A 312 5.19 22.28 -11.74
C ALA A 312 4.79 23.31 -10.67
N LEU A 313 3.49 23.59 -10.53
CA LEU A 313 2.98 24.74 -9.75
C LEU A 313 1.96 24.37 -8.68
N GLU A 314 1.44 23.13 -8.66
CA GLU A 314 0.51 22.62 -7.65
C GLU A 314 1.20 21.54 -6.83
N GLU A 315 1.63 21.89 -5.62
CA GLU A 315 2.39 20.96 -4.79
C GLU A 315 1.65 19.65 -4.53
N GLU A 316 0.36 19.70 -4.22
CA GLU A 316 -0.44 18.51 -3.94
C GLU A 316 -0.49 17.55 -5.14
N HIS A 317 -0.70 18.08 -6.36
CA HIS A 317 -0.75 17.25 -7.55
C HIS A 317 0.64 16.70 -7.91
N ALA A 318 1.67 17.53 -7.87
CA ALA A 318 3.06 17.13 -8.15
C ALA A 318 3.52 16.04 -7.17
N ARG A 319 3.26 16.20 -5.86
CA ARG A 319 3.56 15.19 -4.86
C ARG A 319 2.79 13.90 -5.11
N ARG A 320 1.47 13.96 -5.26
CA ARG A 320 0.61 12.78 -5.48
C ARG A 320 1.05 11.96 -6.68
N THR A 321 1.39 12.60 -7.80
CA THR A 321 1.87 11.89 -9.00
C THR A 321 3.23 11.26 -8.78
N ALA A 322 4.15 11.93 -8.09
CA ALA A 322 5.45 11.38 -7.73
C ALA A 322 5.32 10.19 -6.76
N ASP A 323 4.49 10.32 -5.73
CA ASP A 323 4.21 9.28 -4.74
C ASP A 323 3.61 8.04 -5.40
N LEU A 324 2.60 8.20 -6.25
CA LEU A 324 1.96 7.09 -6.94
C LEU A 324 2.94 6.36 -7.87
N ARG A 325 3.78 7.11 -8.60
CA ARG A 325 4.79 6.52 -9.51
C ARG A 325 5.77 5.59 -8.77
N ILE A 326 6.27 6.00 -7.61
CA ILE A 326 7.19 5.14 -6.84
C ILE A 326 6.45 4.00 -6.15
N TYR A 327 5.23 4.23 -5.63
CA TYR A 327 4.46 3.21 -4.96
C TYR A 327 4.06 2.07 -5.91
N LEU A 328 3.71 2.39 -7.16
CA LEU A 328 3.41 1.41 -8.20
C LEU A 328 4.60 0.47 -8.50
N ARG A 329 5.84 0.84 -8.16
CA ARG A 329 7.02 -0.05 -8.37
C ARG A 329 7.06 -1.25 -7.43
N GLN A 330 6.10 -1.39 -6.50
CA GLN A 330 5.85 -2.65 -5.81
C GLN A 330 5.13 -3.70 -6.70
N HIS A 331 4.61 -3.28 -7.84
CA HIS A 331 4.30 -4.13 -9.00
C HIS A 331 5.54 -4.18 -9.90
N HIS A 332 6.06 -5.37 -10.14
CA HIS A 332 7.29 -5.56 -10.92
C HIS A 332 7.06 -5.61 -12.43
N ALA A 333 5.94 -5.01 -12.87
CA ALA A 333 5.56 -4.89 -14.28
C ALA A 333 5.63 -6.24 -15.01
N GLU A 334 6.45 -6.34 -16.06
CA GLU A 334 6.56 -7.53 -16.91
C GLU A 334 6.91 -8.81 -16.14
N ARG A 335 7.62 -8.71 -15.01
CA ARG A 335 7.96 -9.87 -14.16
C ARG A 335 6.74 -10.44 -13.46
N ASP A 336 5.83 -9.60 -12.98
CA ASP A 336 4.58 -10.04 -12.33
C ASP A 336 3.65 -10.66 -13.38
N TYR A 337 3.58 -10.12 -14.61
CA TYR A 337 2.86 -10.74 -15.72
C TYR A 337 3.47 -12.08 -16.13
N ALA A 338 4.80 -12.19 -16.22
CA ALA A 338 5.47 -13.44 -16.51
C ALA A 338 5.20 -14.50 -15.43
N ALA A 339 5.22 -14.10 -14.16
CA ALA A 339 4.87 -14.97 -13.04
C ALA A 339 3.41 -15.44 -13.11
N LEU A 340 2.48 -14.53 -13.43
CA LEU A 340 1.07 -14.87 -13.63
C LEU A 340 0.88 -15.85 -14.79
N GLY A 341 1.51 -15.61 -15.94
CA GLY A 341 1.47 -16.50 -17.10
C GLY A 341 2.02 -17.88 -16.78
N SER A 342 3.16 -17.96 -16.07
CA SER A 342 3.74 -19.22 -15.62
C SER A 342 2.79 -19.99 -14.69
N ALA A 343 2.15 -19.28 -13.74
CA ALA A 343 1.19 -19.90 -12.82
C ALA A 343 -0.07 -20.44 -13.54
N LEU A 344 -0.51 -19.76 -14.62
CA LEU A 344 -1.61 -20.26 -15.47
C LEU A 344 -1.26 -21.56 -16.17
N LEU A 345 -0.06 -21.64 -16.73
CA LEU A 345 0.42 -22.86 -17.45
C LEU A 345 0.61 -24.07 -16.53
N GLN A 346 0.79 -23.86 -15.23
CA GLN A 346 0.86 -24.96 -14.24
C GLN A 346 -0.51 -25.54 -13.87
N GLY A 347 -1.61 -24.93 -14.32
CA GLY A 347 -2.97 -25.44 -14.12
C GLY A 347 -3.39 -26.37 -15.24
N GLU A 348 -4.29 -27.30 -14.92
CA GLU A 348 -4.86 -28.22 -15.90
C GLU A 348 -6.03 -27.58 -16.70
N ASP A 349 -6.69 -26.57 -16.12
CA ASP A 349 -7.85 -25.92 -16.71
C ASP A 349 -7.47 -24.72 -17.55
N VAL A 350 -8.23 -24.50 -18.63
CA VAL A 350 -8.19 -23.26 -19.41
C VAL A 350 -8.94 -22.17 -18.64
N PRO A 351 -8.28 -21.05 -18.26
CA PRO A 351 -8.88 -20.06 -17.36
C PRO A 351 -9.93 -19.12 -17.99
N TRP A 352 -10.17 -19.21 -19.31
CA TRP A 352 -11.18 -18.48 -20.07
C TRP A 352 -11.82 -19.36 -21.14
#